data_dbe7a484c4b02ecf20843d7ec3eb5500
#
_entry.id   dbe7a484c4b02ecf20843d7ec3eb5500
#
_cell.length_a   1.000
_cell.length_b   1.000
_cell.length_c   1.000
_cell.angle_alpha   90.00
_cell.angle_beta   90.00
_cell.angle_gamma   90.00
#
_symmetry.space_group_name_H-M   'P 1'
#
loop_
_entity.id
_entity.type
_entity.pdbx_description
1 polymer ?
#
loop_
_entity_poly.entity_id
_entity_poly.type
_entity_poly.pdbx_seq_one_letter_code
_entity_poly.pdbx_strand_id
1 'polypeptide(L)'
;RRSSDLYLNMDFRDAERGTPYEPPYQPTVGKYTNNCLHMISCSKMFSYAGQRAAIIAINPYLAHRRFATLAERYENDGEFLRNFIYNVLYSLSSGVTHSVQFAMAAMFKAACQGKIDFVTTTREYARRAKLVKEIMLRNGFHIVYDKDAEDEEVGDGFFFTFGYKDWTGEKMVNKIIYYGISAISLAST
;
A
#
# COMPACT_ATOMS: atom_id res chain seq x y z
N ARG A 1 1.56 15.22 -5.70
CA ARG A 1 0.69 14.32 -4.89
C ARG A 1 1.53 13.23 -4.24
N ARG A 2 1.11 12.72 -3.10
CA ARG A 2 1.72 11.58 -2.40
C ARG A 2 0.74 10.41 -2.35
N SER A 3 1.23 9.19 -2.46
CA SER A 3 0.49 7.96 -2.21
C SER A 3 1.21 7.16 -1.14
N SER A 4 0.46 6.47 -0.30
CA SER A 4 0.99 5.58 0.72
C SER A 4 0.43 4.19 0.48
N ASP A 5 1.27 3.29 -0.02
CA ASP A 5 0.90 1.94 -0.39
C ASP A 5 1.36 0.95 0.71
N LEU A 6 0.39 0.47 1.48
CA LEU A 6 0.63 -0.51 2.54
C LEU A 6 0.57 -1.95 2.00
N TYR A 7 -0.23 -2.19 0.97
CA TYR A 7 -0.59 -3.51 0.47
C TYR A 7 -0.46 -3.61 -1.05
N LEU A 8 0.57 -2.99 -1.63
CA LEU A 8 0.75 -2.87 -3.08
C LEU A 8 0.69 -4.21 -3.82
N ASN A 9 1.17 -5.30 -3.22
CA ASN A 9 1.17 -6.64 -3.80
C ASN A 9 -0.13 -7.43 -3.56
N MET A 10 -1.12 -6.84 -2.89
CA MET A 10 -2.36 -7.50 -2.48
C MET A 10 -3.55 -6.98 -3.26
N ASP A 11 -3.45 -6.98 -4.56
CA ASP A 11 -4.56 -6.76 -5.47
C ASP A 11 -5.23 -8.12 -5.73
N PHE A 12 -6.44 -8.29 -5.22
CA PHE A 12 -7.18 -9.56 -5.28
C PHE A 12 -8.11 -9.67 -6.49
N ARG A 13 -8.05 -8.71 -7.40
CA ARG A 13 -8.69 -8.84 -8.70
C ARG A 13 -7.99 -9.94 -9.52
N ASP A 14 -8.72 -10.59 -10.40
CA ASP A 14 -8.18 -11.61 -11.30
C ASP A 14 -7.43 -10.98 -12.51
N ALA A 15 -6.77 -9.86 -12.29
CA ALA A 15 -6.00 -9.18 -13.29
C ALA A 15 -4.60 -9.80 -13.42
N GLU A 16 -4.18 -10.05 -14.65
CA GLU A 16 -2.81 -10.46 -14.94
C GLU A 16 -1.82 -9.36 -14.57
N ARG A 17 -0.65 -9.76 -14.11
CA ARG A 17 0.49 -8.87 -13.84
C ARG A 17 1.67 -9.33 -14.67
N GLY A 18 2.41 -8.37 -15.17
CA GLY A 18 3.67 -8.63 -15.85
C GLY A 18 4.80 -9.02 -14.90
N THR A 19 5.93 -9.34 -15.47
CA THR A 19 7.18 -9.57 -14.76
C THR A 19 7.85 -8.23 -14.41
N PRO A 20 8.90 -8.20 -13.58
CA PRO A 20 9.70 -6.99 -13.40
C PRO A 20 10.14 -6.39 -14.75
N TYR A 21 9.89 -5.10 -14.93
CA TYR A 21 10.18 -4.32 -16.16
C TYR A 21 9.26 -4.58 -17.36
N GLU A 22 8.27 -5.47 -17.25
CA GLU A 22 7.33 -5.78 -18.32
C GLU A 22 5.87 -5.57 -17.86
N PRO A 23 5.04 -4.84 -18.65
CA PRO A 23 3.63 -4.63 -18.32
C PRO A 23 2.83 -5.95 -18.40
N PRO A 24 1.64 -5.98 -17.82
CA PRO A 24 0.95 -4.90 -17.11
C PRO A 24 1.47 -4.69 -15.68
N TYR A 25 1.70 -3.43 -15.33
CA TYR A 25 2.17 -3.07 -13.99
C TYR A 25 1.01 -2.85 -13.02
N GLN A 26 1.33 -2.99 -11.72
CA GLN A 26 0.39 -2.61 -10.66
C GLN A 26 -0.01 -1.14 -10.81
N PRO A 27 -1.32 -0.80 -10.85
CA PRO A 27 -1.78 0.58 -10.91
C PRO A 27 -1.32 1.39 -9.70
N THR A 28 -0.80 2.57 -9.95
CA THR A 28 -0.36 3.51 -8.91
C THR A 28 -0.72 4.93 -9.33
N VAL A 29 -0.61 5.89 -8.40
CA VAL A 29 -0.82 7.31 -8.72
C VAL A 29 0.12 7.81 -9.83
N GLY A 30 1.26 7.16 -10.04
CA GLY A 30 2.19 7.45 -11.14
C GLY A 30 1.60 7.27 -12.54
N LYS A 31 0.53 6.48 -12.68
CA LYS A 31 -0.23 6.37 -13.93
C LYS A 31 -0.88 7.70 -14.36
N TYR A 32 -1.24 8.53 -13.39
CA TYR A 32 -2.04 9.74 -13.61
C TYR A 32 -1.24 11.04 -13.55
N THR A 33 -0.05 11.03 -12.96
CA THR A 33 0.75 12.24 -12.80
C THR A 33 2.24 11.94 -12.57
N ASN A 34 3.10 12.72 -13.23
CA ASN A 34 4.54 12.71 -12.98
C ASN A 34 4.95 13.48 -11.70
N ASN A 35 4.04 14.30 -11.16
CA ASN A 35 4.29 15.09 -9.96
C ASN A 35 3.88 14.30 -8.71
N CYS A 36 4.51 13.15 -8.50
CA CYS A 36 4.17 12.21 -7.45
C CYS A 36 5.40 11.57 -6.79
N LEU A 37 5.20 11.16 -5.56
CA LEU A 37 6.05 10.22 -4.85
C LEU A 37 5.18 9.14 -4.21
N HIS A 38 5.71 7.92 -4.12
CA HIS A 38 5.08 6.77 -3.51
C HIS A 38 5.85 6.37 -2.25
N MET A 39 5.15 6.24 -1.15
CA MET A 39 5.69 5.64 0.07
C MET A 39 5.19 4.21 0.18
N ILE A 40 6.10 3.25 0.06
CA ILE A 40 5.80 1.82 0.11
C ILE A 40 6.26 1.29 1.46
N SER A 41 5.34 0.91 2.32
CA SER A 41 5.66 0.39 3.63
C SER A 41 6.15 -1.06 3.55
N CYS A 42 7.34 -1.32 4.08
CA CYS A 42 7.86 -2.67 4.19
C CYS A 42 7.15 -3.51 5.25
N SER A 43 6.42 -2.87 6.16
CA SER A 43 5.74 -3.52 7.29
C SER A 43 4.74 -4.59 6.87
N LYS A 44 3.96 -4.33 5.83
CA LYS A 44 2.89 -5.23 5.37
C LYS A 44 3.31 -5.99 4.12
N MET A 45 3.86 -5.28 3.15
CA MET A 45 4.23 -5.86 1.86
C MET A 45 5.28 -6.97 1.97
N PHE A 46 6.24 -6.83 2.91
CA PHE A 46 7.36 -7.76 3.08
C PHE A 46 7.42 -8.40 4.48
N SER A 47 6.35 -8.28 5.27
CA SER A 47 6.32 -8.76 6.66
C SER A 47 7.44 -8.19 7.55
N TYR A 48 7.86 -6.96 7.29
CA TYR A 48 9.02 -6.29 7.91
C TYR A 48 8.61 -5.21 8.92
N ALA A 49 7.48 -5.40 9.61
CA ALA A 49 6.94 -4.40 10.54
C ALA A 49 7.93 -4.00 11.65
N GLY A 50 8.65 -4.98 12.22
CA GLY A 50 9.64 -4.76 13.28
C GLY A 50 10.89 -4.02 12.82
N GLN A 51 11.20 -4.01 11.54
CA GLN A 51 12.41 -3.39 11.00
C GLN A 51 12.29 -1.89 10.74
N ARG A 52 11.09 -1.33 10.87
CA ARG A 52 10.81 0.11 10.76
C ARG A 52 11.34 0.74 9.47
N ALA A 53 11.09 0.12 8.33
CA ALA A 53 11.55 0.57 7.03
C ALA A 53 10.40 0.83 6.06
N ALA A 54 10.63 1.78 5.15
CA ALA A 54 9.79 2.05 4.01
C ALA A 54 10.65 2.44 2.81
N ILE A 55 10.11 2.28 1.62
CA ILE A 55 10.73 2.71 0.37
C ILE A 55 9.98 3.93 -0.12
N ILE A 56 10.72 4.92 -0.61
CA ILE A 56 10.13 6.09 -1.26
C ILE A 56 10.59 6.08 -2.73
N ALA A 57 9.64 5.84 -3.62
CA ALA A 57 9.86 5.96 -5.06
C ALA A 57 9.41 7.35 -5.51
N ILE A 58 10.32 8.11 -6.11
CA ILE A 58 10.06 9.47 -6.58
C ILE A 58 10.14 9.48 -8.10
N ASN A 59 9.09 10.01 -8.75
CA ASN A 59 9.13 10.16 -10.20
C ASN A 59 10.31 11.07 -10.61
N PRO A 60 11.11 10.71 -11.62
CA PRO A 60 12.28 11.49 -12.06
C PRO A 60 11.95 12.95 -12.37
N TYR A 61 10.78 13.22 -12.95
CA TYR A 61 10.32 14.58 -13.21
C TYR A 61 10.22 15.42 -11.92
N LEU A 62 9.66 14.86 -10.85
CA LEU A 62 9.59 15.53 -9.54
C LEU A 62 10.96 15.60 -8.88
N ALA A 63 11.75 14.54 -8.97
CA ALA A 63 13.07 14.45 -8.34
C ALA A 63 13.98 15.61 -8.74
N HIS A 64 14.04 15.90 -10.03
CA HIS A 64 14.92 16.95 -10.59
C HIS A 64 14.26 18.34 -10.69
N ARG A 65 12.99 18.43 -10.30
CA ARG A 65 12.30 19.73 -10.31
C ARG A 65 12.88 20.66 -9.26
N ARG A 66 13.08 21.92 -9.63
CA ARG A 66 13.57 22.99 -8.76
C ARG A 66 12.41 23.84 -8.26
N PHE A 67 12.46 24.18 -6.99
CA PHE A 67 11.47 25.01 -6.31
C PHE A 67 12.16 26.22 -5.69
N ALA A 68 11.71 27.42 -6.03
CA ALA A 68 12.27 28.66 -5.49
C ALA A 68 12.21 28.72 -3.95
N THR A 69 11.11 28.24 -3.37
CA THR A 69 10.93 28.18 -1.91
C THR A 69 11.92 27.25 -1.21
N LEU A 70 12.35 26.18 -1.88
CA LEU A 70 13.39 25.29 -1.34
C LEU A 70 14.77 25.92 -1.49
N ALA A 71 15.02 26.60 -2.61
CA ALA A 71 16.26 27.32 -2.85
C ALA A 71 16.48 28.41 -1.79
N GLU A 72 15.46 29.22 -1.53
CA GLU A 72 15.47 30.27 -0.51
C GLU A 72 15.66 29.68 0.90
N ARG A 73 14.88 28.66 1.25
CA ARG A 73 14.89 28.09 2.60
C ARG A 73 16.21 27.41 2.97
N TYR A 74 16.85 26.74 2.00
CA TYR A 74 18.03 25.90 2.22
C TYR A 74 19.29 26.43 1.56
N GLU A 75 19.25 27.65 1.03
CA GLU A 75 20.39 28.36 0.41
C GLU A 75 21.12 27.50 -0.63
N ASN A 76 20.37 26.85 -1.52
CA ASN A 76 20.88 25.98 -2.55
C ASN A 76 20.14 26.12 -3.90
N ASP A 77 20.28 25.16 -4.81
CA ASP A 77 19.66 25.21 -6.15
C ASP A 77 18.16 24.85 -6.17
N GLY A 78 17.57 24.46 -5.03
CA GLY A 78 16.16 24.15 -4.90
C GLY A 78 15.75 22.80 -5.48
N GLU A 79 16.67 21.93 -5.89
CA GLU A 79 16.32 20.61 -6.42
C GLU A 79 15.57 19.75 -5.37
N PHE A 80 14.42 19.20 -5.76
CA PHE A 80 13.55 18.50 -4.82
C PHE A 80 14.23 17.29 -4.16
N LEU A 81 14.82 16.38 -4.94
CA LEU A 81 15.39 15.15 -4.41
C LEU A 81 16.52 15.42 -3.42
N ARG A 82 17.41 16.34 -3.76
CA ARG A 82 18.51 16.73 -2.88
C ARG A 82 18.01 17.29 -1.55
N ASN A 83 17.08 18.23 -1.60
CA ASN A 83 16.50 18.81 -0.39
C ASN A 83 15.71 17.78 0.42
N PHE A 84 14.98 16.90 -0.25
CA PHE A 84 14.21 15.86 0.41
C PHE A 84 15.10 14.86 1.16
N ILE A 85 16.22 14.43 0.56
CA ILE A 85 17.15 13.49 1.21
C ILE A 85 17.88 14.18 2.37
N TYR A 86 18.56 15.29 2.12
CA TYR A 86 19.49 15.85 3.09
C TYR A 86 18.82 16.76 4.13
N ASN A 87 17.82 17.52 3.74
CA ASN A 87 17.19 18.51 4.61
C ASN A 87 15.89 18.02 5.25
N VAL A 88 15.32 16.90 4.77
CA VAL A 88 14.09 16.33 5.35
C VAL A 88 14.37 14.94 5.94
N LEU A 89 14.69 13.95 5.12
CA LEU A 89 14.83 12.56 5.61
C LEU A 89 15.99 12.42 6.58
N TYR A 90 17.15 12.93 6.24
CA TYR A 90 18.33 12.84 7.12
C TYR A 90 18.12 13.58 8.44
N SER A 91 17.54 14.77 8.40
CA SER A 91 17.27 15.57 9.61
C SER A 91 16.24 14.93 10.55
N LEU A 92 15.30 14.11 10.00
CA LEU A 92 14.25 13.47 10.78
C LEU A 92 14.65 12.08 11.30
N SER A 93 15.49 11.34 10.60
CA SER A 93 15.74 9.93 10.90
C SER A 93 17.20 9.51 10.94
N SER A 94 18.14 10.37 10.51
CA SER A 94 19.56 10.02 10.33
C SER A 94 19.80 8.80 9.43
N GLY A 95 18.77 8.35 8.71
CA GLY A 95 18.81 7.23 7.78
C GLY A 95 18.19 5.94 8.32
N VAL A 96 18.21 4.92 7.50
CA VAL A 96 17.68 3.57 7.78
C VAL A 96 18.82 2.64 8.12
N THR A 97 18.60 1.69 9.01
CA THR A 97 19.55 0.64 9.39
C THR A 97 20.13 -0.07 8.17
N HIS A 98 21.45 -0.17 8.06
CA HIS A 98 22.15 -0.77 6.93
C HIS A 98 21.73 -2.24 6.71
N SER A 99 21.63 -3.05 7.77
CA SER A 99 21.22 -4.45 7.68
C SER A 99 19.87 -4.62 6.99
N VAL A 100 18.91 -3.73 7.25
CA VAL A 100 17.60 -3.73 6.60
C VAL A 100 17.72 -3.37 5.12
N GLN A 101 18.54 -2.40 4.77
CA GLN A 101 18.75 -2.02 3.38
C GLN A 101 19.36 -3.16 2.57
N PHE A 102 20.40 -3.83 3.09
CA PHE A 102 21.00 -5.00 2.43
C PHE A 102 20.04 -6.18 2.30
N ALA A 103 19.24 -6.45 3.34
CA ALA A 103 18.25 -7.50 3.29
C ALA A 103 17.17 -7.21 2.23
N MET A 104 16.67 -5.98 2.15
CA MET A 104 15.74 -5.55 1.12
C MET A 104 16.32 -5.64 -0.28
N ALA A 105 17.56 -5.19 -0.47
CA ALA A 105 18.25 -5.30 -1.75
C ALA A 105 18.40 -6.75 -2.21
N ALA A 106 18.79 -7.66 -1.30
CA ALA A 106 18.89 -9.09 -1.59
C ALA A 106 17.53 -9.71 -1.96
N MET A 107 16.46 -9.32 -1.25
CA MET A 107 15.11 -9.78 -1.51
C MET A 107 14.61 -9.31 -2.88
N PHE A 108 14.80 -8.04 -3.24
CA PHE A 108 14.44 -7.53 -4.56
C PHE A 108 15.25 -8.18 -5.68
N LYS A 109 16.55 -8.37 -5.46
CA LYS A 109 17.36 -9.11 -6.43
C LYS A 109 16.83 -10.52 -6.66
N ALA A 110 16.44 -11.22 -5.61
CA ALA A 110 15.84 -12.55 -5.71
C ALA A 110 14.50 -12.52 -6.45
N ALA A 111 13.67 -11.51 -6.21
CA ALA A 111 12.40 -11.33 -6.94
C ALA A 111 12.63 -11.06 -8.43
N CYS A 112 13.56 -10.16 -8.79
CA CYS A 112 13.94 -9.91 -10.18
C CYS A 112 14.51 -11.14 -10.89
N GLN A 113 15.08 -12.07 -10.14
CA GLN A 113 15.56 -13.37 -10.66
C GLN A 113 14.49 -14.47 -10.69
N GLY A 114 13.24 -14.13 -10.36
CA GLY A 114 12.14 -15.09 -10.30
C GLY A 114 12.22 -16.12 -9.15
N LYS A 115 13.10 -15.91 -8.17
CA LYS A 115 13.27 -16.81 -7.00
C LYS A 115 12.25 -16.55 -5.91
N ILE A 116 11.67 -15.37 -5.86
CA ILE A 116 10.64 -14.93 -4.92
C ILE A 116 9.51 -14.30 -5.73
N ASP A 117 8.29 -14.73 -5.45
CA ASP A 117 7.07 -14.15 -6.01
C ASP A 117 6.21 -13.60 -4.87
N PHE A 118 6.15 -12.27 -4.76
CA PHE A 118 5.34 -11.60 -3.74
C PHE A 118 3.85 -11.61 -4.03
N VAL A 119 3.45 -11.88 -5.26
CA VAL A 119 2.04 -11.84 -5.69
C VAL A 119 1.38 -13.19 -5.50
N THR A 120 1.99 -14.26 -5.99
CA THR A 120 1.42 -15.61 -5.91
C THR A 120 1.16 -16.05 -4.47
N THR A 121 2.05 -15.69 -3.53
CA THR A 121 1.86 -16.02 -2.11
C THR A 121 0.63 -15.38 -1.48
N THR A 122 0.09 -14.31 -2.07
CA THR A 122 -1.10 -13.61 -1.55
C THR A 122 -2.41 -14.14 -2.14
N ARG A 123 -2.37 -15.01 -3.15
CA ARG A 123 -3.58 -15.57 -3.81
C ARG A 123 -4.50 -16.33 -2.86
N GLU A 124 -3.95 -17.00 -1.87
CA GLU A 124 -4.78 -17.70 -0.87
C GLU A 124 -5.60 -16.70 -0.03
N TYR A 125 -5.06 -15.53 0.27
CA TYR A 125 -5.83 -14.46 0.93
C TYR A 125 -6.96 -13.94 0.03
N ALA A 126 -6.70 -13.80 -1.28
CA ALA A 126 -7.72 -13.42 -2.24
C ALA A 126 -8.88 -14.43 -2.28
N ARG A 127 -8.55 -15.72 -2.36
CA ARG A 127 -9.54 -16.80 -2.33
C ARG A 127 -10.39 -16.76 -1.06
N ARG A 128 -9.76 -16.57 0.10
CA ARG A 128 -10.46 -16.47 1.38
C ARG A 128 -11.34 -15.22 1.46
N ALA A 129 -10.85 -14.09 1.01
CA ALA A 129 -11.62 -12.84 0.99
C ALA A 129 -12.88 -12.97 0.13
N LYS A 130 -12.75 -13.52 -1.09
CA LYS A 130 -13.90 -13.79 -1.98
C LYS A 130 -14.94 -14.69 -1.29
N LEU A 131 -14.50 -15.81 -0.73
CA LEU A 131 -15.40 -16.74 -0.02
C LEU A 131 -16.13 -16.08 1.15
N VAL A 132 -15.42 -15.31 1.97
CA VAL A 132 -16.02 -14.63 3.13
C VAL A 132 -17.01 -13.56 2.67
N LYS A 133 -16.70 -12.77 1.65
CA LYS A 133 -17.61 -11.78 1.06
C LYS A 133 -18.90 -12.45 0.55
N GLU A 134 -18.79 -13.54 -0.20
CA GLU A 134 -19.95 -14.29 -0.69
C GLU A 134 -20.84 -14.79 0.45
N ILE A 135 -20.24 -15.34 1.52
CA ILE A 135 -20.97 -15.81 2.69
C ILE A 135 -21.68 -14.65 3.38
N MET A 136 -21.01 -13.50 3.55
CA MET A 136 -21.59 -12.32 4.16
C MET A 136 -22.78 -11.78 3.36
N LEU A 137 -22.61 -11.61 2.05
CA LEU A 137 -23.69 -11.13 1.17
C LEU A 137 -24.92 -12.06 1.23
N ARG A 138 -24.73 -13.37 1.19
CA ARG A 138 -25.83 -14.35 1.33
C ARG A 138 -26.55 -14.27 2.67
N ASN A 139 -25.88 -13.78 3.72
CA ASN A 139 -26.45 -13.62 5.06
C ASN A 139 -26.95 -12.17 5.34
N GLY A 140 -27.11 -11.36 4.31
CA GLY A 140 -27.73 -10.04 4.41
C GLY A 140 -26.78 -8.92 4.86
N PHE A 141 -25.47 -9.17 4.87
CA PHE A 141 -24.47 -8.13 5.00
C PHE A 141 -24.31 -7.41 3.67
N HIS A 142 -23.69 -6.24 3.68
CA HIS A 142 -23.26 -5.52 2.47
C HIS A 142 -21.77 -5.15 2.59
N ILE A 143 -21.08 -5.08 1.47
CA ILE A 143 -19.72 -4.59 1.39
C ILE A 143 -19.77 -3.08 1.18
N VAL A 144 -19.05 -2.32 2.00
CA VAL A 144 -19.14 -0.85 2.00
C VAL A 144 -18.38 -0.22 0.83
N TYR A 145 -17.22 -0.80 0.51
CA TYR A 145 -16.36 -0.34 -0.58
C TYR A 145 -16.12 -1.50 -1.54
N ASP A 146 -17.05 -1.76 -2.43
CA ASP A 146 -16.97 -2.85 -3.41
C ASP A 146 -16.53 -2.38 -4.80
N LYS A 147 -16.80 -1.11 -5.12
CA LYS A 147 -16.50 -0.52 -6.42
C LYS A 147 -15.76 0.81 -6.29
N ASP A 148 -14.97 1.12 -7.29
CA ASP A 148 -14.30 2.41 -7.42
C ASP A 148 -15.17 3.44 -8.16
N ALA A 149 -14.60 4.60 -8.48
CA ALA A 149 -15.31 5.69 -9.16
C ALA A 149 -15.63 5.37 -10.64
N GLU A 150 -15.03 4.34 -11.20
CA GLU A 150 -15.23 3.88 -12.58
C GLU A 150 -16.16 2.65 -12.62
N ASP A 151 -16.82 2.31 -11.49
CA ASP A 151 -17.69 1.13 -11.30
C ASP A 151 -16.96 -0.22 -11.43
N GLU A 152 -15.64 -0.20 -11.32
CA GLU A 152 -14.81 -1.41 -11.33
C GLU A 152 -14.64 -1.98 -9.92
N GLU A 153 -14.47 -3.30 -9.83
CA GLU A 153 -14.26 -3.97 -8.55
C GLU A 153 -12.99 -3.45 -7.85
N VAL A 154 -13.11 -3.07 -6.60
CA VAL A 154 -11.97 -2.61 -5.78
C VAL A 154 -11.03 -3.78 -5.50
N GLY A 155 -9.74 -3.58 -5.79
CA GLY A 155 -8.68 -4.49 -5.37
C GLY A 155 -8.50 -4.42 -3.86
N ASP A 156 -8.87 -5.48 -3.17
CA ASP A 156 -8.76 -5.55 -1.72
C ASP A 156 -7.32 -5.79 -1.26
N GLY A 157 -6.97 -5.18 -0.14
CA GLY A 157 -5.84 -5.59 0.67
C GLY A 157 -6.20 -6.75 1.61
N PHE A 158 -5.59 -6.81 2.79
CA PHE A 158 -5.95 -7.80 3.82
C PHE A 158 -7.31 -7.55 4.47
N PHE A 159 -7.89 -6.38 4.29
CA PHE A 159 -9.11 -5.94 4.94
C PHE A 159 -10.14 -5.50 3.93
N PHE A 160 -11.38 -5.78 4.21
CA PHE A 160 -12.53 -5.20 3.54
C PHE A 160 -13.54 -4.71 4.59
N THR A 161 -14.35 -3.73 4.22
CA THR A 161 -15.33 -3.12 5.11
C THR A 161 -16.71 -3.64 4.79
N PHE A 162 -17.45 -4.07 5.80
CA PHE A 162 -18.80 -4.60 5.65
C PHE A 162 -19.76 -3.98 6.68
N GLY A 163 -21.02 -3.98 6.36
CA GLY A 163 -22.09 -3.52 7.21
C GLY A 163 -23.27 -4.51 7.23
N TYR A 164 -24.16 -4.34 8.20
CA TYR A 164 -25.37 -5.14 8.34
C TYR A 164 -26.54 -4.26 8.72
N LYS A 165 -27.53 -4.13 7.83
CA LYS A 165 -28.67 -3.24 8.05
C LYS A 165 -28.21 -1.84 8.49
N ASP A 166 -28.87 -1.27 9.50
CA ASP A 166 -28.60 0.01 10.15
C ASP A 166 -27.75 -0.11 11.43
N TRP A 167 -27.08 -1.25 11.62
CA TRP A 167 -26.29 -1.48 12.83
C TRP A 167 -25.04 -0.61 12.86
N THR A 168 -24.75 -0.06 14.05
CA THR A 168 -23.45 0.57 14.28
C THR A 168 -22.34 -0.47 14.28
N GLY A 169 -21.12 -0.05 13.93
CA GLY A 169 -19.94 -0.92 13.96
C GLY A 169 -19.72 -1.56 15.33
N GLU A 170 -19.92 -0.81 16.41
CA GLU A 170 -19.80 -1.31 17.78
C GLU A 170 -20.80 -2.43 18.07
N LYS A 171 -22.09 -2.20 17.76
CA LYS A 171 -23.13 -3.22 17.93
C LYS A 171 -22.81 -4.48 17.15
N MET A 172 -22.28 -4.33 15.92
CA MET A 172 -21.93 -5.45 15.08
C MET A 172 -20.74 -6.23 15.65
N VAL A 173 -19.65 -5.56 16.00
CA VAL A 173 -18.46 -6.20 16.59
C VAL A 173 -18.84 -6.97 17.85
N ASN A 174 -19.62 -6.37 18.75
CA ASN A 174 -20.08 -7.00 19.97
C ASN A 174 -20.95 -8.25 19.71
N LYS A 175 -21.66 -8.28 18.59
CA LYS A 175 -22.50 -9.43 18.24
C LYS A 175 -21.73 -10.57 17.58
N ILE A 176 -20.89 -10.25 16.59
CA ILE A 176 -20.20 -11.28 15.81
C ILE A 176 -19.08 -11.99 16.60
N ILE A 177 -18.55 -11.35 17.66
CA ILE A 177 -17.55 -11.97 18.51
C ILE A 177 -18.08 -13.22 19.23
N TYR A 178 -19.37 -13.30 19.53
CA TYR A 178 -20.01 -14.50 20.09
C TYR A 178 -19.94 -15.69 19.14
N TYR A 179 -19.75 -15.44 17.86
CA TYR A 179 -19.61 -16.45 16.81
C TYR A 179 -18.15 -16.69 16.41
N GLY A 180 -17.21 -16.17 17.21
CA GLY A 180 -15.77 -16.32 16.95
C GLY A 180 -15.23 -15.44 15.83
N ILE A 181 -15.96 -14.42 15.41
CA ILE A 181 -15.53 -13.47 14.37
C ILE A 181 -15.00 -12.21 15.03
N SER A 182 -13.73 -11.88 14.81
CA SER A 182 -13.11 -10.64 15.25
C SER A 182 -13.12 -9.61 14.12
N ALA A 183 -13.55 -8.39 14.43
CA ALA A 183 -13.53 -7.26 13.50
C ALA A 183 -13.21 -5.96 14.26
N ILE A 184 -12.94 -4.90 13.51
CA ILE A 184 -12.64 -3.56 14.06
C ILE A 184 -13.77 -2.62 13.63
N SER A 185 -14.34 -1.89 14.59
CA SER A 185 -15.31 -0.83 14.28
C SER A 185 -14.59 0.39 13.70
N LEU A 186 -15.12 0.93 12.61
CA LEU A 186 -14.62 2.20 12.03
C LEU A 186 -15.34 3.44 12.59
N ALA A 187 -16.28 3.27 13.51
CA ALA A 187 -17.10 4.38 14.05
C ALA A 187 -16.35 5.29 15.02
N SER A 188 -15.10 5.04 15.32
CA SER A 188 -14.26 5.80 16.28
C SER A 188 -13.19 6.66 15.60
N THR A 189 -13.29 6.89 14.29
CA THR A 189 -12.36 7.76 13.55
C THR A 189 -13.01 9.06 13.15
#